data_4678ac71786b42930fdd1504ad20bd14
#
_entry.id   4678ac71786b42930fdd1504ad20bd14
#
_cell.length_a   1.000
_cell.length_b   1.000
_cell.length_c   1.000
_cell.angle_alpha   90.00
_cell.angle_beta   90.00
_cell.angle_gamma   90.00
#
_symmetry.space_group_name_H-M   'P 1'
#
loop_
_entity.id
_entity.type
_entity.pdbx_description
1 polymer ?
#
loop_
_entity_poly.entity_id
_entity_poly.type
_entity_poly.pdbx_seq_one_letter_code
_entity_poly.pdbx_strand_id
1 'polypeptide(L)'
;DSYVTVSANATSEPPSKLGLKRGQKIQLRYLIRAASVKSANDAATAIGEAISGSEAAFTKRMTRTARAMGMDRTTFKNAHGLTQSGHLSTARDMTILGRHMIYDYPQYYNLFSRHSTDAKIRKVNNTNRRFLKAYRGADGIKTGYTRAAGFNLVASAERGSERIIATMFGGSSTAARNARVAKLLNMGFERAPSTAKLQRPILPPYDKNKDEYKGKS
;
A
#
# COMPACT_ATOMS: atom_id res chain seq x y z
N ASP A 1 -15.18 -5.12 -14.20
CA ASP A 1 -13.91 -5.47 -14.91
C ASP A 1 -13.38 -4.32 -15.77
N SER A 2 -13.09 -3.20 -15.12
CA SER A 2 -12.59 -1.99 -15.80
C SER A 2 -11.22 -2.24 -16.43
N TYR A 3 -11.05 -1.81 -17.68
CA TYR A 3 -9.76 -1.79 -18.36
C TYR A 3 -9.08 -0.43 -18.22
N VAL A 4 -7.77 -0.44 -18.10
CA VAL A 4 -6.91 0.74 -18.05
C VAL A 4 -6.03 0.76 -19.28
N THR A 5 -5.98 1.89 -19.98
CA THR A 5 -5.00 2.12 -21.05
C THR A 5 -3.75 2.74 -20.44
N VAL A 6 -2.61 2.08 -20.63
CA VAL A 6 -1.34 2.46 -20.03
C VAL A 6 -0.73 3.66 -20.77
N SER A 7 -0.40 4.71 -20.04
CA SER A 7 0.22 5.93 -20.54
C SER A 7 1.73 5.77 -20.80
N ALA A 8 2.32 6.74 -21.51
CA ALA A 8 3.77 6.86 -21.61
C ALA A 8 4.41 7.15 -20.23
N ASN A 9 3.76 8.00 -19.40
CA ASN A 9 4.24 8.32 -18.06
C ASN A 9 4.34 7.08 -17.19
N ALA A 10 3.30 6.25 -17.11
CA ALA A 10 3.35 5.00 -16.34
C ALA A 10 4.49 4.07 -16.80
N THR A 11 4.76 4.00 -18.11
CA THR A 11 5.85 3.14 -18.63
C THR A 11 7.25 3.70 -18.37
N SER A 12 7.39 4.99 -18.12
CA SER A 12 8.67 5.64 -17.83
C SER A 12 9.15 5.45 -16.39
N GLU A 13 8.24 5.04 -15.48
CA GLU A 13 8.58 4.86 -14.08
C GLU A 13 9.81 3.98 -13.86
N PRO A 14 10.68 4.31 -12.89
CA PRO A 14 11.82 3.46 -12.57
C PRO A 14 11.40 2.13 -11.92
N PRO A 15 12.26 1.10 -11.92
CA PRO A 15 12.00 -0.16 -11.23
C PRO A 15 11.75 0.04 -9.71
N SER A 16 10.90 -0.80 -9.10
CA SER A 16 10.27 -2.06 -9.54
C SER A 16 9.09 -1.85 -10.49
N LYS A 17 8.98 -2.67 -11.52
CA LYS A 17 7.96 -2.55 -12.58
C LYS A 17 7.29 -3.91 -12.88
N LEU A 18 6.04 -3.86 -13.33
CA LEU A 18 5.39 -5.01 -13.96
C LEU A 18 5.93 -5.21 -15.39
N GLY A 19 6.31 -4.14 -16.07
CA GLY A 19 6.78 -4.10 -17.46
C GLY A 19 5.63 -3.81 -18.41
N LEU A 20 4.79 -2.84 -18.06
CA LEU A 20 3.71 -2.36 -18.91
C LEU A 20 4.24 -1.69 -20.18
N LYS A 21 3.44 -1.75 -21.27
CA LYS A 21 3.74 -1.10 -22.55
C LYS A 21 2.76 0.04 -22.79
N ARG A 22 3.23 1.16 -23.36
CA ARG A 22 2.37 2.30 -23.76
C ARG A 22 1.24 1.82 -24.67
N GLY A 23 0.03 2.28 -24.41
CA GLY A 23 -1.17 1.91 -25.17
C GLY A 23 -1.75 0.54 -24.81
N GLN A 24 -1.06 -0.26 -24.01
CA GLN A 24 -1.56 -1.55 -23.56
C GLN A 24 -2.86 -1.38 -22.76
N LYS A 25 -3.87 -2.18 -23.08
CA LYS A 25 -5.10 -2.31 -22.28
C LYS A 25 -4.96 -3.48 -21.32
N ILE A 26 -5.13 -3.22 -20.03
CA ILE A 26 -5.04 -4.23 -18.97
C ILE A 26 -6.14 -4.02 -17.93
N GLN A 27 -6.69 -5.10 -17.40
CA GLN A 27 -7.72 -5.00 -16.36
C GLN A 27 -7.14 -4.42 -15.08
N LEU A 28 -7.88 -3.50 -14.44
CA LEU A 28 -7.50 -2.82 -13.21
C LEU A 28 -7.09 -3.80 -12.09
N ARG A 29 -7.76 -4.96 -11.99
CA ARG A 29 -7.43 -5.99 -11.00
C ARG A 29 -5.98 -6.47 -11.06
N TYR A 30 -5.39 -6.57 -12.25
CA TYR A 30 -4.00 -7.01 -12.42
C TYR A 30 -2.99 -5.90 -12.07
N LEU A 31 -3.35 -4.64 -12.32
CA LEU A 31 -2.56 -3.50 -11.85
C LEU A 31 -2.56 -3.43 -10.33
N ILE A 32 -3.72 -3.61 -9.67
CA ILE A 32 -3.83 -3.66 -8.21
C ILE A 32 -2.97 -4.79 -7.64
N ARG A 33 -3.00 -5.99 -8.23
CA ARG A 33 -2.15 -7.11 -7.82
C ARG A 33 -0.65 -6.79 -7.97
N ALA A 34 -0.26 -6.16 -9.07
CA ALA A 34 1.14 -5.78 -9.32
C ALA A 34 1.62 -4.70 -8.35
N ALA A 35 0.82 -3.67 -8.10
CA ALA A 35 1.15 -2.61 -7.15
C ALA A 35 1.22 -3.12 -5.71
N SER A 36 0.26 -3.95 -5.28
CA SER A 36 0.19 -4.45 -3.91
C SER A 36 1.25 -5.50 -3.60
N VAL A 37 1.46 -6.47 -4.50
CA VAL A 37 2.29 -7.64 -4.24
C VAL A 37 3.74 -7.42 -4.68
N LYS A 38 3.97 -6.95 -5.92
CA LYS A 38 5.30 -6.70 -6.46
C LYS A 38 5.85 -5.32 -6.12
N SER A 39 5.00 -4.37 -5.69
CA SER A 39 5.38 -2.96 -5.57
C SER A 39 5.76 -2.33 -6.91
N ALA A 40 4.96 -2.60 -7.94
CA ALA A 40 5.21 -2.15 -9.30
C ALA A 40 4.86 -0.67 -9.48
N ASN A 41 5.84 0.17 -9.75
CA ASN A 41 5.68 1.62 -9.87
C ASN A 41 4.82 1.98 -11.09
N ASP A 42 5.09 1.37 -12.24
CA ASP A 42 4.31 1.55 -13.48
C ASP A 42 2.82 1.20 -13.28
N ALA A 43 2.52 0.17 -12.51
CA ALA A 43 1.15 -0.19 -12.19
C ALA A 43 0.48 0.83 -11.25
N ALA A 44 1.20 1.36 -10.27
CA ALA A 44 0.67 2.37 -9.34
C ALA A 44 0.34 3.68 -10.09
N THR A 45 1.23 4.15 -10.96
CA THR A 45 1.00 5.35 -11.79
C THR A 45 -0.18 5.13 -12.76
N ALA A 46 -0.25 3.97 -13.43
CA ALA A 46 -1.36 3.66 -14.33
C ALA A 46 -2.72 3.63 -13.60
N ILE A 47 -2.78 3.09 -12.37
CA ILE A 47 -3.98 3.14 -11.53
C ILE A 47 -4.35 4.59 -11.22
N GLY A 48 -3.39 5.40 -10.79
CA GLY A 48 -3.61 6.80 -10.42
C GLY A 48 -4.17 7.62 -11.58
N GLU A 49 -3.59 7.48 -12.76
CA GLU A 49 -4.04 8.15 -13.97
C GLU A 49 -5.44 7.69 -14.40
N ALA A 50 -5.73 6.40 -14.31
CA ALA A 50 -7.06 5.87 -14.63
C ALA A 50 -8.15 6.40 -13.69
N ILE A 51 -7.82 6.62 -12.40
CA ILE A 51 -8.79 7.09 -11.40
C ILE A 51 -9.01 8.61 -11.49
N SER A 52 -7.96 9.40 -11.75
CA SER A 52 -7.98 10.84 -11.58
C SER A 52 -7.58 11.63 -12.84
N GLY A 53 -7.37 10.95 -13.97
CA GLY A 53 -6.98 11.56 -15.26
C GLY A 53 -5.49 11.91 -15.35
N SER A 54 -4.80 12.10 -14.23
CA SER A 54 -3.35 12.32 -14.17
C SER A 54 -2.79 11.91 -12.81
N GLU A 55 -1.49 11.60 -12.76
CA GLU A 55 -0.81 11.32 -11.50
C GLU A 55 -0.85 12.50 -10.54
N ALA A 56 -0.70 13.73 -11.03
CA ALA A 56 -0.79 14.95 -10.23
C ALA A 56 -2.17 15.12 -9.56
N ALA A 57 -3.26 14.86 -10.29
CA ALA A 57 -4.62 14.87 -9.72
C ALA A 57 -4.81 13.74 -8.71
N PHE A 58 -4.26 12.56 -9.00
CA PHE A 58 -4.31 11.41 -8.10
C PHE A 58 -3.58 11.65 -6.79
N THR A 59 -2.40 12.24 -6.79
CA THR A 59 -1.65 12.53 -5.55
C THR A 59 -2.33 13.58 -4.69
N LYS A 60 -3.01 14.56 -5.29
CA LYS A 60 -3.89 15.48 -4.56
C LYS A 60 -5.04 14.72 -3.89
N ARG A 61 -5.68 13.79 -4.60
CA ARG A 61 -6.73 12.91 -4.06
C ARG A 61 -6.19 12.03 -2.94
N MET A 62 -5.05 11.36 -3.12
CA MET A 62 -4.38 10.56 -2.09
C MET A 62 -4.17 11.39 -0.80
N THR A 63 -3.67 12.62 -0.93
CA THR A 63 -3.40 13.50 0.22
C THR A 63 -4.69 13.92 0.94
N ARG A 64 -5.76 14.27 0.19
CA ARG A 64 -7.07 14.56 0.79
C ARG A 64 -7.65 13.37 1.54
N THR A 65 -7.59 12.18 0.92
CA THR A 65 -8.06 10.94 1.53
C THR A 65 -7.27 10.60 2.79
N ALA A 66 -5.94 10.77 2.77
CA ALA A 66 -5.10 10.58 3.94
C ALA A 66 -5.53 11.49 5.10
N ARG A 67 -5.74 12.78 4.84
CA ARG A 67 -6.22 13.72 5.87
C ARG A 67 -7.59 13.33 6.41
N ALA A 68 -8.52 12.91 5.55
CA ALA A 68 -9.83 12.44 5.96
C ALA A 68 -9.78 11.17 6.85
N MET A 69 -8.72 10.38 6.74
CA MET A 69 -8.43 9.24 7.62
C MET A 69 -7.69 9.62 8.92
N GLY A 70 -7.34 10.89 9.11
CA GLY A 70 -6.56 11.36 10.28
C GLY A 70 -5.04 11.22 10.12
N MET A 71 -4.55 11.09 8.86
CA MET A 71 -3.11 11.08 8.53
C MET A 71 -2.62 12.51 8.33
N ASP A 72 -2.57 13.30 9.39
CA ASP A 72 -2.38 14.76 9.32
C ASP A 72 -0.96 15.19 8.91
N ARG A 73 0.01 14.28 9.01
CA ARG A 73 1.41 14.53 8.67
C ARG A 73 1.85 13.81 7.40
N THR A 74 0.89 13.50 6.49
CA THR A 74 1.14 12.82 5.23
C THR A 74 0.81 13.68 4.03
N THR A 75 1.75 13.76 3.10
CA THR A 75 1.57 14.38 1.78
C THR A 75 2.14 13.49 0.71
N PHE A 76 1.34 13.17 -0.30
CA PHE A 76 1.75 12.38 -1.45
C PHE A 76 2.08 13.28 -2.64
N LYS A 77 3.18 12.98 -3.35
CA LYS A 77 3.65 13.70 -4.54
C LYS A 77 3.73 12.81 -5.78
N ASN A 78 3.76 11.49 -5.58
CA ASN A 78 3.66 10.49 -6.65
C ASN A 78 2.84 9.29 -6.18
N ALA A 79 2.46 8.42 -7.12
CA ALA A 79 1.60 7.27 -6.84
C ALA A 79 2.33 6.06 -6.24
N HIS A 80 3.65 6.01 -6.35
CA HIS A 80 4.46 4.81 -6.10
C HIS A 80 5.41 4.90 -4.90
N GLY A 81 5.61 6.08 -4.32
CA GLY A 81 6.37 6.25 -3.09
C GLY A 81 7.88 6.44 -3.26
N LEU A 82 8.39 6.66 -4.47
CA LEU A 82 9.80 7.02 -4.66
C LEU A 82 10.08 8.44 -4.13
N THR A 83 11.33 8.70 -3.80
CA THR A 83 11.77 9.97 -3.21
C THR A 83 11.43 11.16 -4.10
N GLN A 84 10.68 12.09 -3.55
CA GLN A 84 10.34 13.36 -4.16
C GLN A 84 10.18 14.41 -3.07
N SER A 85 10.60 15.65 -3.32
CA SER A 85 10.48 16.74 -2.35
C SER A 85 9.02 16.91 -1.88
N GLY A 86 8.82 16.93 -0.57
CA GLY A 86 7.50 17.03 0.04
C GLY A 86 6.66 15.74 0.05
N HIS A 87 7.18 14.61 -0.46
CA HIS A 87 6.55 13.29 -0.31
C HIS A 87 6.91 12.71 1.06
N LEU A 88 6.08 12.99 2.05
CA LEU A 88 6.36 12.73 3.45
C LEU A 88 5.22 12.00 4.15
N SER A 89 5.58 11.18 5.12
CA SER A 89 4.63 10.52 6.02
C SER A 89 5.27 10.23 7.38
N THR A 90 4.50 9.66 8.30
CA THR A 90 4.96 9.19 9.61
C THR A 90 4.61 7.72 9.81
N ALA A 91 5.32 7.05 10.72
CA ALA A 91 4.98 5.67 11.09
C ALA A 91 3.56 5.56 11.64
N ARG A 92 3.11 6.55 12.40
CA ARG A 92 1.73 6.63 12.92
C ARG A 92 0.71 6.69 11.78
N ASP A 93 0.90 7.60 10.82
CA ASP A 93 -0.02 7.76 9.70
C ASP A 93 -0.11 6.49 8.85
N MET A 94 1.02 5.84 8.56
CA MET A 94 1.03 4.58 7.82
C MET A 94 0.37 3.43 8.61
N THR A 95 0.41 3.45 9.94
CA THR A 95 -0.35 2.51 10.78
C THR A 95 -1.86 2.77 10.68
N ILE A 96 -2.28 4.05 10.65
CA ILE A 96 -3.67 4.45 10.40
C ILE A 96 -4.13 3.92 9.03
N LEU A 97 -3.34 4.15 7.98
CA LEU A 97 -3.65 3.63 6.64
C LEU A 97 -3.77 2.10 6.63
N GLY A 98 -2.83 1.40 7.28
CA GLY A 98 -2.89 -0.06 7.42
C GLY A 98 -4.17 -0.53 8.09
N ARG A 99 -4.61 0.17 9.13
CA ARG A 99 -5.86 -0.12 9.84
C ARG A 99 -7.08 0.07 8.92
N HIS A 100 -7.16 1.16 8.15
CA HIS A 100 -8.21 1.39 7.17
C HIS A 100 -8.23 0.31 6.08
N MET A 101 -7.07 -0.13 5.58
CA MET A 101 -6.99 -1.22 4.60
C MET A 101 -7.60 -2.52 5.11
N ILE A 102 -7.41 -2.85 6.39
CA ILE A 102 -7.96 -4.05 7.00
C ILE A 102 -9.47 -3.98 7.14
N TYR A 103 -10.00 -2.87 7.66
CA TYR A 103 -11.39 -2.77 8.09
C TYR A 103 -12.34 -2.19 7.03
N ASP A 104 -11.85 -1.30 6.16
CA ASP A 104 -12.68 -0.68 5.12
C ASP A 104 -12.72 -1.51 3.84
N TYR A 105 -11.64 -2.27 3.58
CA TYR A 105 -11.49 -3.05 2.34
C TYR A 105 -11.08 -4.52 2.60
N PRO A 106 -11.76 -5.26 3.50
CA PRO A 106 -11.41 -6.63 3.87
C PRO A 106 -11.38 -7.57 2.66
N GLN A 107 -12.25 -7.34 1.66
CA GLN A 107 -12.31 -8.12 0.42
C GLN A 107 -11.03 -8.04 -0.43
N TYR A 108 -10.24 -6.97 -0.28
CA TYR A 108 -8.97 -6.78 -1.00
C TYR A 108 -7.76 -7.04 -0.11
N TYR A 109 -7.94 -7.06 1.21
CA TYR A 109 -6.82 -7.17 2.16
C TYR A 109 -6.01 -8.46 1.98
N ASN A 110 -6.63 -9.55 1.54
CA ASN A 110 -5.97 -10.81 1.26
C ASN A 110 -4.83 -10.73 0.21
N LEU A 111 -4.77 -9.66 -0.59
CA LEU A 111 -3.68 -9.45 -1.54
C LEU A 111 -2.33 -9.30 -0.85
N PHE A 112 -2.30 -8.71 0.34
CA PHE A 112 -1.07 -8.40 1.07
C PHE A 112 -0.45 -9.63 1.75
N SER A 113 -1.23 -10.69 2.00
CA SER A 113 -0.74 -11.96 2.55
C SER A 113 -0.24 -12.95 1.49
N ARG A 114 -0.52 -12.72 0.21
CA ARG A 114 -0.11 -13.61 -0.87
C ARG A 114 1.39 -13.63 -1.03
N HIS A 115 2.00 -14.80 -1.09
CA HIS A 115 3.43 -14.96 -1.40
C HIS A 115 3.77 -14.63 -2.85
N SER A 116 2.83 -14.90 -3.74
CA SER A 116 2.90 -14.55 -5.17
C SER A 116 1.49 -14.40 -5.74
N THR A 117 1.36 -13.75 -6.90
CA THR A 117 0.08 -13.62 -7.61
C THR A 117 0.32 -13.55 -9.11
N ASP A 118 -0.71 -13.92 -9.87
CA ASP A 118 -0.76 -13.66 -11.31
C ASP A 118 -1.14 -12.19 -11.54
N ALA A 119 -0.31 -11.47 -12.30
CA ALA A 119 -0.54 -10.09 -12.72
C ALA A 119 -0.77 -10.01 -14.25
N LYS A 120 -1.28 -11.06 -14.88
CA LYS A 120 -1.59 -11.24 -16.29
C LYS A 120 -0.34 -11.34 -17.18
N ILE A 121 0.57 -10.37 -17.12
CA ILE A 121 1.81 -10.35 -17.90
C ILE A 121 2.77 -11.43 -17.40
N ARG A 122 2.81 -11.61 -16.09
CA ARG A 122 3.64 -12.60 -15.40
C ARG A 122 3.20 -12.83 -13.97
N LYS A 123 3.57 -13.98 -13.43
CA LYS A 123 3.51 -14.23 -11.99
C LYS A 123 4.54 -13.35 -11.28
N VAL A 124 4.12 -12.69 -10.19
CA VAL A 124 4.97 -11.79 -9.40
C VAL A 124 5.04 -12.24 -7.95
N ASN A 125 6.20 -12.05 -7.33
CA ASN A 125 6.43 -12.40 -5.94
C ASN A 125 6.20 -11.19 -5.02
N ASN A 126 5.70 -11.47 -3.81
CA ASN A 126 5.53 -10.45 -2.79
C ASN A 126 6.88 -9.96 -2.25
N THR A 127 7.04 -8.64 -2.20
CA THR A 127 8.23 -8.00 -1.63
C THR A 127 8.37 -8.26 -0.13
N ASN A 128 7.26 -8.59 0.55
CA ASN A 128 7.20 -8.90 1.99
C ASN A 128 7.26 -10.42 2.29
N ARG A 129 7.41 -11.29 1.29
CA ARG A 129 7.29 -12.75 1.43
C ARG A 129 8.16 -13.36 2.54
N ARG A 130 9.36 -12.80 2.79
CA ARG A 130 10.27 -13.30 3.84
C ARG A 130 9.68 -13.10 5.22
N PHE A 131 9.11 -11.92 5.48
CA PHE A 131 8.46 -11.62 6.77
C PHE A 131 7.17 -12.43 6.94
N LEU A 132 6.33 -12.48 5.90
CA LEU A 132 5.09 -13.27 5.89
C LEU A 132 5.33 -14.75 6.21
N LYS A 133 6.45 -15.31 5.71
CA LYS A 133 6.82 -16.72 5.98
C LYS A 133 7.39 -16.92 7.38
N ALA A 134 8.13 -15.94 7.90
CA ALA A 134 8.93 -16.11 9.12
C ALA A 134 8.17 -15.73 10.39
N TYR A 135 7.20 -14.81 10.32
CA TYR A 135 6.53 -14.32 11.52
C TYR A 135 5.13 -14.93 11.67
N ARG A 136 4.89 -15.61 12.80
CA ARG A 136 3.62 -16.29 13.11
C ARG A 136 2.45 -15.30 13.09
N GLY A 137 1.44 -15.58 12.28
CA GLY A 137 0.23 -14.76 12.13
C GLY A 137 0.36 -13.57 11.20
N ALA A 138 1.54 -13.34 10.58
CA ALA A 138 1.70 -12.24 9.63
C ALA A 138 0.80 -12.41 8.40
N ASP A 139 0.02 -11.36 8.09
CA ASP A 139 -0.93 -11.33 6.97
C ASP A 139 -0.83 -10.05 6.10
N GLY A 140 0.14 -9.20 6.36
CA GLY A 140 0.36 -7.97 5.61
C GLY A 140 1.56 -7.16 6.11
N ILE A 141 1.76 -5.94 5.66
CA ILE A 141 0.97 -5.25 4.61
C ILE A 141 1.91 -4.87 3.47
N LYS A 142 2.85 -3.92 3.69
CA LYS A 142 3.62 -3.35 2.58
C LYS A 142 5.02 -2.93 2.98
N THR A 143 5.99 -3.36 2.18
CA THR A 143 7.38 -2.88 2.24
C THR A 143 7.54 -1.59 1.45
N GLY A 144 8.51 -0.77 1.83
CA GLY A 144 9.00 0.36 1.06
C GLY A 144 10.52 0.46 1.18
N TYR A 145 11.16 0.91 0.11
CA TYR A 145 12.60 1.21 0.13
C TYR A 145 12.91 2.37 -0.81
N THR A 146 13.61 3.35 -0.30
CA THR A 146 14.36 4.32 -1.11
C THR A 146 15.71 4.56 -0.43
N ARG A 147 16.70 5.05 -1.18
CA ARG A 147 18.01 5.36 -0.59
C ARG A 147 17.88 6.37 0.56
N ALA A 148 17.01 7.36 0.42
CA ALA A 148 16.80 8.40 1.43
C ALA A 148 16.03 7.90 2.65
N ALA A 149 15.04 7.01 2.48
CA ALA A 149 14.16 6.56 3.56
C ALA A 149 14.61 5.24 4.21
N GLY A 150 15.58 4.53 3.64
CA GLY A 150 15.98 3.21 4.12
C GLY A 150 14.92 2.12 3.89
N PHE A 151 15.02 1.03 4.62
CA PHE A 151 14.10 -0.10 4.53
C PHE A 151 12.91 0.08 5.46
N ASN A 152 11.69 0.12 4.90
CA ASN A 152 10.45 0.40 5.61
C ASN A 152 9.49 -0.78 5.53
N LEU A 153 8.61 -0.90 6.52
CA LEU A 153 7.55 -1.91 6.55
C LEU A 153 6.39 -1.44 7.42
N VAL A 154 5.19 -1.53 6.89
CA VAL A 154 3.96 -1.64 7.66
C VAL A 154 3.60 -3.11 7.67
N ALA A 155 3.54 -3.71 8.85
CA ALA A 155 3.16 -5.12 9.02
C ALA A 155 1.91 -5.25 9.87
N SER A 156 1.15 -6.31 9.61
CA SER A 156 0.06 -6.75 10.45
C SER A 156 0.21 -8.23 10.75
N ALA A 157 -0.18 -8.61 11.95
CA ALA A 157 -0.29 -10.00 12.34
C ALA A 157 -1.53 -10.22 13.20
N GLU A 158 -2.14 -11.40 13.08
CA GLU A 158 -3.31 -11.84 13.85
C GLU A 158 -2.99 -13.12 14.60
N ARG A 159 -3.38 -13.17 15.88
CA ARG A 159 -3.26 -14.34 16.76
C ARG A 159 -4.53 -14.46 17.58
N GLY A 160 -5.33 -15.48 17.30
CA GLY A 160 -6.66 -15.62 17.92
C GLY A 160 -7.55 -14.43 17.55
N SER A 161 -8.07 -13.73 18.54
CA SER A 161 -8.91 -12.53 18.36
C SER A 161 -8.11 -11.23 18.30
N GLU A 162 -6.81 -11.27 18.50
CA GLU A 162 -5.96 -10.09 18.59
C GLU A 162 -5.25 -9.80 17.26
N ARG A 163 -5.27 -8.54 16.84
CA ARG A 163 -4.56 -8.06 15.66
C ARG A 163 -3.68 -6.87 16.03
N ILE A 164 -2.41 -6.95 15.68
CA ILE A 164 -1.45 -5.87 15.90
C ILE A 164 -0.93 -5.36 14.54
N ILE A 165 -0.81 -4.05 14.44
CA ILE A 165 -0.17 -3.38 13.29
C ILE A 165 1.08 -2.69 13.83
N ALA A 166 2.21 -2.91 13.17
CA ALA A 166 3.47 -2.25 13.49
C ALA A 166 4.08 -1.61 12.24
N THR A 167 4.56 -0.37 12.40
CA THR A 167 5.22 0.37 11.32
C THR A 167 6.63 0.73 11.75
N MET A 168 7.58 0.50 10.83
CA MET A 168 8.96 0.93 10.98
C MET A 168 9.46 1.61 9.72
N PHE A 169 10.17 2.72 9.90
CA PHE A 169 10.91 3.44 8.88
C PHE A 169 12.42 3.44 9.17
N GLY A 170 13.22 3.58 8.14
CA GLY A 170 14.66 3.83 8.28
C GLY A 170 15.50 2.62 8.67
N GLY A 171 15.08 1.40 8.35
CA GLY A 171 15.91 0.22 8.58
C GLY A 171 17.16 0.22 7.72
N SER A 172 18.29 -0.26 8.27
CA SER A 172 19.57 -0.38 7.55
C SER A 172 19.61 -1.53 6.54
N SER A 173 18.76 -2.53 6.73
CA SER A 173 18.63 -3.70 5.86
C SER A 173 17.25 -4.34 5.96
N THR A 174 16.93 -5.23 5.02
CA THR A 174 15.73 -6.07 5.10
C THR A 174 15.70 -6.91 6.40
N ALA A 175 16.84 -7.46 6.80
CA ALA A 175 16.92 -8.29 8.00
C ALA A 175 16.69 -7.45 9.27
N ALA A 176 17.38 -6.32 9.41
CA ALA A 176 17.23 -5.41 10.56
C ALA A 176 15.79 -4.87 10.68
N ARG A 177 15.19 -4.45 9.55
CA ARG A 177 13.80 -4.01 9.50
C ARG A 177 12.85 -5.12 9.98
N ASN A 178 12.99 -6.34 9.44
CA ASN A 178 12.12 -7.46 9.80
C ASN A 178 12.25 -7.83 11.28
N ALA A 179 13.46 -7.90 11.81
CA ALA A 179 13.71 -8.16 13.23
C ALA A 179 13.08 -7.10 14.14
N ARG A 180 13.22 -5.83 13.78
CA ARG A 180 12.63 -4.72 14.56
C ARG A 180 11.10 -4.77 14.55
N VAL A 181 10.50 -5.02 13.37
CA VAL A 181 9.04 -5.13 13.25
C VAL A 181 8.51 -6.34 14.02
N ALA A 182 9.20 -7.49 13.96
CA ALA A 182 8.84 -8.66 14.76
C ALA A 182 8.83 -8.35 16.27
N LYS A 183 9.86 -7.63 16.76
CA LYS A 183 9.92 -7.18 18.16
C LYS A 183 8.75 -6.26 18.51
N LEU A 184 8.40 -5.30 17.65
CA LEU A 184 7.27 -4.40 17.87
C LEU A 184 5.93 -5.14 17.91
N LEU A 185 5.72 -6.10 17.02
CA LEU A 185 4.51 -6.94 17.04
C LEU A 185 4.43 -7.80 18.29
N ASN A 186 5.54 -8.42 18.73
CA ASN A 186 5.56 -9.18 19.99
C ASN A 186 5.20 -8.30 21.18
N MET A 187 5.81 -7.10 21.30
CA MET A 187 5.45 -6.14 22.35
C MET A 187 3.97 -5.74 22.29
N GLY A 188 3.40 -5.65 21.08
CA GLY A 188 1.97 -5.39 20.91
C GLY A 188 1.10 -6.53 21.44
N PHE A 189 1.41 -7.77 21.09
CA PHE A 189 0.68 -8.94 21.59
C PHE A 189 0.83 -9.16 23.09
N GLU A 190 1.98 -8.86 23.68
CA GLU A 190 2.20 -8.93 25.13
C GLU A 190 1.35 -7.93 25.92
N ARG A 191 0.99 -6.80 25.29
CA ARG A 191 0.27 -5.69 25.93
C ARG A 191 -1.19 -5.61 25.54
N ALA A 192 -1.60 -6.30 24.49
CA ALA A 192 -2.98 -6.27 24.01
C ALA A 192 -3.90 -6.95 25.02
N PRO A 193 -4.96 -6.30 25.50
CA PRO A 193 -5.94 -6.96 26.37
C PRO A 193 -6.77 -7.93 25.52
N SER A 194 -6.86 -9.19 25.96
CA SER A 194 -7.63 -10.24 25.28
C SER A 194 -9.15 -9.93 25.18
N THR A 195 -9.62 -8.98 25.98
CA THR A 195 -11.03 -8.58 26.07
C THR A 195 -11.32 -7.23 25.42
N ALA A 196 -10.35 -6.62 24.71
CA ALA A 196 -10.56 -5.33 24.05
C ALA A 196 -11.65 -5.41 23.00
N LYS A 197 -12.66 -4.53 23.11
CA LYS A 197 -13.67 -4.37 22.07
C LYS A 197 -13.04 -3.81 20.80
N LEU A 198 -13.33 -4.46 19.67
CA LEU A 198 -12.89 -3.97 18.36
C LEU A 198 -13.51 -2.60 18.05
N GLN A 199 -12.68 -1.60 17.92
CA GLN A 199 -13.08 -0.28 17.41
C GLN A 199 -12.66 -0.16 15.95
N ARG A 200 -13.63 -0.22 15.04
CA ARG A 200 -13.36 0.00 13.62
C ARG A 200 -13.04 1.48 13.36
N PRO A 201 -12.16 1.81 12.40
CA PRO A 201 -11.97 3.20 11.99
C PRO A 201 -13.28 3.75 11.39
N ILE A 202 -13.47 5.05 11.51
CA ILE A 202 -14.58 5.73 10.83
C ILE A 202 -14.20 5.89 9.36
N LEU A 203 -15.05 5.40 8.45
CA LEU A 203 -14.85 5.59 7.02
C LEU A 203 -14.72 7.08 6.70
N PRO A 204 -13.68 7.49 5.95
CA PRO A 204 -13.55 8.87 5.53
C PRO A 204 -14.74 9.26 4.66
N PRO A 205 -15.28 10.47 4.80
CA PRO A 205 -16.40 10.91 3.99
C PRO A 205 -16.01 10.92 2.52
N TYR A 206 -16.74 10.15 1.71
CA TYR A 206 -16.54 10.11 0.27
C TYR A 206 -17.38 11.20 -0.39
N ASP A 207 -16.73 12.24 -0.91
CA ASP A 207 -17.40 13.31 -1.66
C ASP A 207 -17.49 12.90 -3.14
N LYS A 208 -18.63 12.30 -3.49
CA LYS A 208 -18.92 11.86 -4.88
C LYS A 208 -18.79 13.02 -5.88
N ASN A 209 -19.11 14.25 -5.50
CA ASN A 209 -19.14 15.41 -6.40
C ASN A 209 -17.73 15.96 -6.69
N LYS A 210 -16.75 15.71 -5.82
CA LYS A 210 -15.37 16.15 -5.99
C LYS A 210 -14.47 15.09 -6.63
N ASP A 211 -14.94 13.84 -6.66
CA ASP A 211 -14.15 12.69 -7.07
C ASP A 211 -14.75 11.93 -8.26
N GLU A 212 -15.76 12.48 -8.95
CA GLU A 212 -16.28 11.88 -10.17
C GLU A 212 -15.19 11.82 -11.25
N TYR A 213 -14.81 10.59 -11.60
CA TYR A 213 -14.09 10.28 -12.83
C TYR A 213 -15.05 10.57 -14.00
N LYS A 214 -14.90 11.70 -14.65
CA LYS A 214 -15.49 11.94 -15.97
C LYS A 214 -14.67 11.15 -16.99
N GLY A 215 -14.96 9.85 -17.08
CA GLY A 215 -14.48 9.04 -18.19
C GLY A 215 -14.96 9.69 -19.47
N LYS A 216 -14.03 10.07 -20.34
CA LYS A 216 -14.38 10.37 -21.72
C LYS A 216 -14.90 9.07 -22.32
N SER A 217 -16.20 9.09 -22.68
CA SER A 217 -16.85 8.11 -23.56
C SER A 217 -16.08 7.93 -24.87
#